data_35428b9dffc9f9fb3524285e37615576
#
_entry.id   35428b9dffc9f9fb3524285e37615576
#
_cell.length_a   1.000
_cell.length_b   1.000
_cell.length_c   1.000
_cell.angle_alpha   90.00
_cell.angle_beta   90.00
_cell.angle_gamma   90.00
#
_symmetry.space_group_name_H-M   'P 1'
#
loop_
_entity.id
_entity.type
_entity.pdbx_description
1 polymer ?
#
loop_
_entity_poly.entity_id
_entity_poly.type
_entity_poly.pdbx_seq_one_letter_code
_entity_poly.pdbx_strand_id
1 'polypeptide(L)'
;WKPRTRPGMFEGVGAIGLKWLQKVKEETGLMIATEVANSVHVDLALEHDVDILWIGARSTVSPFIVQEIADALKGTDKIVLIKNPVNPDLSLWMGGLERIHSADIKNIGVIHRGFSSYDKSKYRNNPEWQIAVEFQNNFPDIPLICDPSHIAGRRDLIFDLSQTSLDLNYDGLMIESHWDPDNAWSDAAQ
;
A
#
# COMPACT_ATOMS: atom_id res chain seq x y z
N TRP A 1 -9.32 -2.99 6.54
CA TRP A 1 -8.86 -2.20 7.70
C TRP A 1 -8.15 -0.94 7.24
N LYS A 2 -8.31 0.15 8.00
CA LYS A 2 -7.75 1.45 7.64
C LYS A 2 -7.17 2.15 8.89
N PRO A 3 -5.84 2.18 9.07
CA PRO A 3 -5.22 2.79 10.24
C PRO A 3 -5.49 4.30 10.24
N ARG A 4 -5.97 4.83 11.37
CA ARG A 4 -6.28 6.25 11.54
C ARG A 4 -5.44 6.87 12.66
N THR A 5 -5.07 8.12 12.46
CA THR A 5 -4.26 8.87 13.45
C THR A 5 -5.05 9.20 14.70
N ARG A 6 -6.37 9.43 14.56
CA ARG A 6 -7.24 9.81 15.67
C ARG A 6 -8.32 8.76 15.90
N PRO A 7 -8.68 8.46 17.15
CA PRO A 7 -9.77 7.57 17.47
C PRO A 7 -11.11 8.14 16.98
N GLY A 8 -12.08 7.26 16.73
CA GLY A 8 -13.43 7.65 16.29
C GLY A 8 -13.57 7.99 14.81
N MET A 9 -12.50 7.90 14.02
CA MET A 9 -12.58 7.97 12.57
C MET A 9 -12.89 6.58 11.99
N PHE A 10 -13.42 6.55 10.74
CA PHE A 10 -13.72 5.29 10.07
C PHE A 10 -12.46 4.44 9.85
N GLU A 11 -12.38 3.31 10.54
CA GLU A 11 -11.22 2.39 10.53
C GLU A 11 -11.40 1.21 9.56
N GLY A 12 -12.36 1.30 8.65
CA GLY A 12 -12.74 0.22 7.75
C GLY A 12 -13.92 -0.60 8.29
N VAL A 13 -14.39 -1.55 7.50
CA VAL A 13 -15.51 -2.43 7.85
C VAL A 13 -15.07 -3.76 8.49
N GLY A 14 -13.77 -3.98 8.61
CA GLY A 14 -13.21 -5.20 9.17
C GLY A 14 -13.47 -6.43 8.27
N ALA A 15 -13.56 -7.60 8.90
CA ALA A 15 -13.66 -8.90 8.21
C ALA A 15 -14.85 -9.02 7.25
N ILE A 16 -15.95 -8.26 7.46
CA ILE A 16 -17.08 -8.29 6.52
C ILE A 16 -16.68 -7.82 5.12
N GLY A 17 -15.71 -6.91 5.02
CA GLY A 17 -15.17 -6.44 3.74
C GLY A 17 -14.50 -7.53 2.93
N LEU A 18 -13.89 -8.53 3.59
CA LEU A 18 -13.26 -9.66 2.90
C LEU A 18 -14.29 -10.52 2.17
N LYS A 19 -15.47 -10.71 2.76
CA LYS A 19 -16.58 -11.41 2.09
C LYS A 19 -17.08 -10.67 0.84
N TRP A 20 -17.07 -9.34 0.88
CA TRP A 20 -17.43 -8.54 -0.30
C TRP A 20 -16.35 -8.64 -1.39
N LEU A 21 -15.08 -8.59 -1.01
CA LEU A 21 -13.96 -8.79 -1.94
C LEU A 21 -14.02 -10.17 -2.58
N GLN A 22 -14.24 -11.23 -1.79
CA GLN A 22 -14.39 -12.59 -2.30
C GLN A 22 -15.51 -12.69 -3.35
N LYS A 23 -16.67 -12.09 -3.07
CA LYS A 23 -17.77 -12.03 -4.03
C LYS A 23 -17.39 -11.28 -5.32
N VAL A 24 -16.65 -10.17 -5.21
CA VAL A 24 -16.14 -9.46 -6.39
C VAL A 24 -15.22 -10.37 -7.21
N LYS A 25 -14.30 -11.09 -6.56
CA LYS A 25 -13.42 -12.06 -7.24
C LYS A 25 -14.22 -13.14 -7.98
N GLU A 26 -15.22 -13.72 -7.33
CA GLU A 26 -16.10 -14.76 -7.91
C GLU A 26 -16.88 -14.25 -9.13
N GLU A 27 -17.40 -13.01 -9.07
CA GLU A 27 -18.24 -12.41 -10.12
C GLU A 27 -17.44 -11.83 -11.30
N THR A 28 -16.21 -11.37 -11.05
CA THR A 28 -15.42 -10.62 -12.06
C THR A 28 -14.17 -11.34 -12.55
N GLY A 29 -13.67 -12.31 -11.79
CA GLY A 29 -12.39 -12.95 -12.02
C GLY A 29 -11.17 -12.05 -11.73
N LEU A 30 -11.36 -10.86 -11.18
CA LEU A 30 -10.27 -9.95 -10.81
C LEU A 30 -9.57 -10.42 -9.53
N MET A 31 -8.28 -10.20 -9.46
CA MET A 31 -7.54 -10.34 -8.20
C MET A 31 -8.04 -9.32 -7.19
N ILE A 32 -8.15 -9.75 -5.94
CA ILE A 32 -8.57 -8.90 -4.82
C ILE A 32 -7.40 -8.58 -3.90
N ALA A 33 -7.41 -7.39 -3.34
CA ALA A 33 -6.32 -6.88 -2.50
C ALA A 33 -6.83 -6.28 -1.19
N THR A 34 -6.05 -6.38 -0.11
CA THR A 34 -6.36 -5.71 1.16
C THR A 34 -5.11 -5.30 1.93
N GLU A 35 -5.25 -4.30 2.80
CA GLU A 35 -4.21 -3.93 3.79
C GLU A 35 -4.19 -4.94 4.94
N VAL A 36 -2.99 -5.29 5.40
CA VAL A 36 -2.78 -6.08 6.63
C VAL A 36 -1.84 -5.32 7.56
N ALA A 37 -2.07 -5.47 8.87
CA ALA A 37 -1.31 -4.74 9.89
C ALA A 37 -0.84 -5.64 11.07
N ASN A 38 -1.19 -6.93 11.05
CA ASN A 38 -0.81 -7.94 12.03
C ASN A 38 -1.11 -9.34 11.48
N SER A 39 -0.72 -10.39 12.21
CA SER A 39 -0.93 -11.78 11.85
C SER A 39 -2.42 -12.16 11.73
N VAL A 40 -3.28 -11.65 12.58
CA VAL A 40 -4.73 -11.93 12.53
C VAL A 40 -5.34 -11.40 11.21
N HIS A 41 -4.91 -10.23 10.74
CA HIS A 41 -5.35 -9.72 9.43
C HIS A 41 -4.87 -10.60 8.28
N VAL A 42 -3.65 -11.15 8.38
CA VAL A 42 -3.11 -12.09 7.39
C VAL A 42 -3.95 -13.37 7.38
N ASP A 43 -4.20 -13.98 8.53
CA ASP A 43 -4.98 -15.21 8.63
C ASP A 43 -6.37 -15.05 8.00
N LEU A 44 -7.07 -13.97 8.35
CA LEU A 44 -8.39 -13.65 7.79
C LEU A 44 -8.34 -13.40 6.28
N ALA A 45 -7.30 -12.75 5.77
CA ALA A 45 -7.14 -12.54 4.33
C ALA A 45 -6.88 -13.86 3.59
N LEU A 46 -6.09 -14.77 4.17
CA LEU A 46 -5.84 -16.11 3.62
C LEU A 46 -7.12 -16.96 3.63
N GLU A 47 -7.91 -16.93 4.70
CA GLU A 47 -9.20 -17.65 4.79
C GLU A 47 -10.21 -17.20 3.71
N HIS A 48 -10.11 -15.96 3.23
CA HIS A 48 -10.99 -15.41 2.19
C HIS A 48 -10.32 -15.36 0.80
N ASP A 49 -9.25 -16.11 0.63
CA ASP A 49 -8.50 -16.24 -0.63
C ASP A 49 -8.15 -14.88 -1.28
N VAL A 50 -7.70 -13.92 -0.47
CA VAL A 50 -7.17 -12.65 -0.97
C VAL A 50 -5.85 -12.90 -1.72
N ASP A 51 -5.70 -12.32 -2.91
CA ASP A 51 -4.56 -12.54 -3.78
C ASP A 51 -3.36 -11.68 -3.42
N ILE A 52 -3.63 -10.42 -3.08
CA ILE A 52 -2.62 -9.38 -2.85
C ILE A 52 -2.81 -8.80 -1.45
N LEU A 53 -1.77 -8.83 -0.65
CA LEU A 53 -1.75 -8.19 0.67
C LEU A 53 -0.76 -7.05 0.67
N TRP A 54 -1.15 -5.86 1.17
CA TRP A 54 -0.17 -4.80 1.31
C TRP A 54 0.03 -4.38 2.76
N ILE A 55 1.28 -4.03 3.07
CA ILE A 55 1.69 -3.45 4.34
C ILE A 55 1.57 -1.94 4.22
N GLY A 56 0.72 -1.32 5.04
CA GLY A 56 0.47 0.12 5.01
C GLY A 56 1.66 0.93 5.51
N ALA A 57 1.76 2.18 5.07
CA ALA A 57 2.88 3.08 5.38
C ALA A 57 3.10 3.29 6.89
N ARG A 58 2.04 3.21 7.71
CA ARG A 58 2.14 3.29 9.17
C ARG A 58 2.64 2.00 9.81
N SER A 59 2.38 0.87 9.18
CA SER A 59 2.90 -0.45 9.62
C SER A 59 4.35 -0.65 9.20
N THR A 60 4.74 -0.15 8.03
CA THR A 60 6.12 -0.24 7.51
C THR A 60 7.14 0.46 8.42
N VAL A 61 6.73 1.46 9.20
CA VAL A 61 7.64 2.12 10.17
C VAL A 61 8.03 1.23 11.36
N SER A 62 7.37 0.08 11.53
CA SER A 62 7.64 -0.83 12.65
C SER A 62 8.24 -2.15 12.13
N PRO A 63 9.54 -2.38 12.31
CA PRO A 63 10.16 -3.66 11.96
C PRO A 63 9.51 -4.88 12.64
N PHE A 64 8.95 -4.71 13.84
CA PHE A 64 8.23 -5.79 14.54
C PHE A 64 6.94 -6.18 13.82
N ILE A 65 6.14 -5.19 13.36
CA ILE A 65 4.91 -5.45 12.61
C ILE A 65 5.23 -6.10 11.26
N VAL A 66 6.25 -5.60 10.55
CA VAL A 66 6.66 -6.18 9.27
C VAL A 66 7.12 -7.62 9.45
N GLN A 67 7.89 -7.90 10.53
CA GLN A 67 8.33 -9.26 10.83
C GLN A 67 7.16 -10.20 11.18
N GLU A 68 6.22 -9.74 12.00
CA GLU A 68 5.02 -10.51 12.36
C GLU A 68 4.22 -10.91 11.10
N ILE A 69 4.03 -9.94 10.17
CA ILE A 69 3.34 -10.19 8.91
C ILE A 69 4.15 -11.16 8.03
N ALA A 70 5.47 -11.00 7.94
CA ALA A 70 6.35 -11.89 7.20
C ALA A 70 6.26 -13.34 7.69
N ASP A 71 6.29 -13.52 9.02
CA ASP A 71 6.19 -14.84 9.64
C ASP A 71 4.82 -15.50 9.37
N ALA A 72 3.74 -14.72 9.41
CA ALA A 72 2.39 -15.21 9.12
C ALA A 72 2.17 -15.57 7.64
N LEU A 73 2.91 -14.94 6.72
CA LEU A 73 2.84 -15.20 5.27
C LEU A 73 3.78 -16.31 4.80
N LYS A 74 4.66 -16.80 5.66
CA LYS A 74 5.67 -17.79 5.29
C LYS A 74 5.04 -19.04 4.70
N GLY A 75 5.55 -19.45 3.53
CA GLY A 75 5.06 -20.65 2.83
C GLY A 75 3.79 -20.42 1.99
N THR A 76 3.32 -19.18 1.87
CA THR A 76 2.23 -18.82 0.95
C THR A 76 2.78 -18.36 -0.41
N ASP A 77 1.95 -18.40 -1.43
CA ASP A 77 2.24 -17.90 -2.79
C ASP A 77 1.64 -16.52 -3.06
N LYS A 78 1.15 -15.83 -2.02
CA LYS A 78 0.49 -14.53 -2.13
C LYS A 78 1.44 -13.44 -2.61
N ILE A 79 0.87 -12.44 -3.28
CA ILE A 79 1.59 -11.22 -3.66
C ILE A 79 1.61 -10.28 -2.47
N VAL A 80 2.79 -9.81 -2.09
CA VAL A 80 2.96 -8.90 -0.96
C VAL A 80 3.52 -7.56 -1.44
N LEU A 81 2.79 -6.49 -1.21
CA LEU A 81 3.20 -5.14 -1.54
C LEU A 81 3.54 -4.36 -0.27
N ILE A 82 4.60 -3.55 -0.31
CA ILE A 82 5.07 -2.79 0.85
C ILE A 82 5.04 -1.31 0.51
N LYS A 83 4.14 -0.54 1.18
CA LYS A 83 4.14 0.92 1.04
C LYS A 83 5.40 1.50 1.68
N ASN A 84 5.96 2.57 1.10
CA ASN A 84 7.01 3.32 1.76
C ASN A 84 6.55 3.78 3.15
N PRO A 85 7.46 3.91 4.13
CA PRO A 85 7.13 4.45 5.46
C PRO A 85 6.60 5.89 5.34
N VAL A 86 5.86 6.34 6.36
CA VAL A 86 5.30 7.70 6.35
C VAL A 86 6.39 8.78 6.37
N ASN A 87 7.50 8.55 7.03
CA ASN A 87 8.68 9.41 7.04
C ASN A 87 9.61 9.10 5.84
N PRO A 88 10.37 10.09 5.34
CA PRO A 88 11.31 9.90 4.23
C PRO A 88 12.57 9.14 4.68
N ASP A 89 12.47 7.82 4.77
CA ASP A 89 13.51 6.91 5.25
C ASP A 89 13.64 5.72 4.30
N LEU A 90 14.63 5.81 3.41
CA LEU A 90 14.91 4.77 2.43
C LEU A 90 15.35 3.47 3.09
N SER A 91 16.20 3.53 4.11
CA SER A 91 16.72 2.34 4.79
C SER A 91 15.60 1.54 5.46
N LEU A 92 14.62 2.24 6.04
CA LEU A 92 13.46 1.61 6.65
C LEU A 92 12.57 0.93 5.61
N TRP A 93 12.40 1.54 4.43
CA TRP A 93 11.64 0.93 3.33
C TRP A 93 12.33 -0.31 2.77
N MET A 94 13.64 -0.22 2.52
CA MET A 94 14.48 -1.34 2.09
C MET A 94 14.45 -2.48 3.10
N GLY A 95 14.61 -2.17 4.40
CA GLY A 95 14.55 -3.16 5.47
C GLY A 95 13.18 -3.86 5.56
N GLY A 96 12.09 -3.18 5.23
CA GLY A 96 10.76 -3.79 5.10
C GLY A 96 10.71 -4.85 3.99
N LEU A 97 11.24 -4.52 2.80
CA LEU A 97 11.36 -5.44 1.68
C LEU A 97 12.22 -6.67 2.05
N GLU A 98 13.39 -6.44 2.63
CA GLU A 98 14.34 -7.50 2.99
C GLU A 98 13.76 -8.48 4.00
N ARG A 99 12.95 -8.03 4.96
CA ARG A 99 12.26 -8.90 5.92
C ARG A 99 11.27 -9.83 5.25
N ILE A 100 10.44 -9.30 4.34
CA ILE A 100 9.48 -10.09 3.58
C ILE A 100 10.20 -11.11 2.69
N HIS A 101 11.26 -10.68 2.01
CA HIS A 101 12.08 -11.57 1.19
C HIS A 101 12.74 -12.69 2.02
N SER A 102 13.25 -12.36 3.21
CA SER A 102 13.89 -13.32 4.13
C SER A 102 12.93 -14.37 4.69
N ALA A 103 11.63 -14.12 4.64
CA ALA A 103 10.58 -15.10 4.97
C ALA A 103 10.23 -16.06 3.81
N ASP A 104 11.04 -16.08 2.73
CA ASP A 104 10.85 -16.89 1.51
C ASP A 104 9.59 -16.54 0.72
N ILE A 105 9.12 -15.29 0.82
CA ILE A 105 8.04 -14.76 -0.01
C ILE A 105 8.66 -14.26 -1.31
N LYS A 106 8.19 -14.77 -2.46
CA LYS A 106 8.80 -14.54 -3.77
C LYS A 106 8.11 -13.46 -4.58
N ASN A 107 6.79 -13.33 -4.42
CA ASN A 107 5.97 -12.38 -5.17
C ASN A 107 5.89 -11.05 -4.39
N ILE A 108 6.90 -10.20 -4.52
CA ILE A 108 7.03 -8.96 -3.74
C ILE A 108 7.05 -7.77 -4.68
N GLY A 109 6.39 -6.70 -4.29
CA GLY A 109 6.49 -5.39 -4.92
C GLY A 109 6.42 -4.28 -3.88
N VAL A 110 6.64 -3.05 -4.29
CA VAL A 110 6.56 -1.89 -3.40
C VAL A 110 5.64 -0.82 -3.94
N ILE A 111 5.07 -0.02 -3.02
CA ILE A 111 4.16 1.07 -3.36
C ILE A 111 4.73 2.38 -2.83
N HIS A 112 4.95 3.31 -3.75
CA HIS A 112 5.30 4.69 -3.43
C HIS A 112 4.04 5.53 -3.28
N ARG A 113 3.77 6.01 -2.06
CA ARG A 113 2.59 6.82 -1.72
C ARG A 113 2.95 8.23 -1.22
N GLY A 114 4.21 8.65 -1.40
CA GLY A 114 4.74 9.89 -0.86
C GLY A 114 5.06 9.81 0.64
N PHE A 115 5.65 10.88 1.16
CA PHE A 115 6.16 10.97 2.52
C PHE A 115 5.53 12.13 3.27
N SER A 116 5.38 12.00 4.58
CA SER A 116 4.92 13.09 5.42
C SER A 116 5.98 14.22 5.47
N SER A 117 5.50 15.45 5.42
CA SER A 117 6.32 16.65 5.66
C SER A 117 5.62 17.53 6.66
N TYR A 118 6.42 18.24 7.47
CA TYR A 118 5.90 19.29 8.35
C TYR A 118 5.49 20.53 7.55
N ASP A 119 6.23 20.82 6.48
CA ASP A 119 5.98 21.95 5.62
C ASP A 119 4.71 21.78 4.77
N LYS A 120 3.97 22.87 4.60
CA LYS A 120 2.80 22.87 3.72
C LYS A 120 3.23 22.73 2.26
N SER A 121 2.65 21.75 1.58
CA SER A 121 2.83 21.47 0.17
C SER A 121 1.49 21.50 -0.55
N LYS A 122 1.50 21.55 -1.87
CA LYS A 122 0.29 21.29 -2.67
C LYS A 122 -0.17 19.84 -2.59
N TYR A 123 0.72 18.96 -2.16
CA TYR A 123 0.46 17.52 -1.98
C TYR A 123 0.08 17.21 -0.53
N ARG A 124 -0.70 16.16 -0.33
CA ARG A 124 -0.97 15.61 1.00
C ARG A 124 0.27 14.94 1.59
N ASN A 125 1.02 14.23 0.75
CA ASN A 125 2.30 13.64 1.07
C ASN A 125 3.29 14.01 -0.03
N ASN A 126 4.44 14.55 0.33
CA ASN A 126 5.43 14.94 -0.67
C ASN A 126 5.95 13.69 -1.41
N PRO A 127 6.03 13.72 -2.74
CA PRO A 127 6.47 12.55 -3.49
C PRO A 127 7.93 12.17 -3.22
N GLU A 128 8.83 13.13 -2.95
CA GLU A 128 10.26 12.85 -2.74
C GLU A 128 10.79 11.81 -3.74
N TRP A 129 10.56 12.05 -5.03
CA TRP A 129 10.83 11.12 -6.13
C TRP A 129 12.23 10.52 -6.08
N GLN A 130 13.20 11.29 -5.58
CA GLN A 130 14.58 10.86 -5.46
C GLN A 130 14.72 9.60 -4.58
N ILE A 131 13.94 9.50 -3.50
CA ILE A 131 13.96 8.32 -2.61
C ILE A 131 13.45 7.09 -3.35
N ALA A 132 12.38 7.23 -4.12
CA ALA A 132 11.81 6.12 -4.88
C ALA A 132 12.72 5.68 -6.03
N VAL A 133 13.35 6.62 -6.74
CA VAL A 133 14.35 6.33 -7.78
C VAL A 133 15.57 5.63 -7.17
N GLU A 134 16.03 6.06 -6.00
CA GLU A 134 17.14 5.41 -5.29
C GLU A 134 16.76 4.01 -4.82
N PHE A 135 15.52 3.80 -4.35
CA PHE A 135 15.00 2.46 -4.07
C PHE A 135 15.06 1.56 -5.30
N GLN A 136 14.56 2.03 -6.44
CA GLN A 136 14.54 1.29 -7.72
C GLN A 136 15.96 0.94 -8.21
N ASN A 137 16.92 1.84 -8.01
CA ASN A 137 18.32 1.58 -8.36
C ASN A 137 18.95 0.48 -7.49
N ASN A 138 18.53 0.35 -6.22
CA ASN A 138 19.01 -0.72 -5.32
C ASN A 138 18.31 -2.05 -5.58
N PHE A 139 17.06 -2.03 -6.07
CA PHE A 139 16.24 -3.21 -6.30
C PHE A 139 15.55 -3.13 -7.68
N PRO A 140 16.32 -3.21 -8.79
CA PRO A 140 15.78 -2.99 -10.14
C PRO A 140 14.77 -4.05 -10.60
N ASP A 141 14.77 -5.22 -9.98
CA ASP A 141 13.87 -6.33 -10.32
C ASP A 141 12.57 -6.32 -9.48
N ILE A 142 12.44 -5.40 -8.52
CA ILE A 142 11.27 -5.31 -7.66
C ILE A 142 10.26 -4.33 -8.27
N PRO A 143 9.02 -4.76 -8.59
CA PRO A 143 8.00 -3.88 -9.14
C PRO A 143 7.71 -2.69 -8.21
N LEU A 144 7.74 -1.48 -8.76
CA LEU A 144 7.46 -0.23 -8.09
C LEU A 144 6.14 0.38 -8.60
N ILE A 145 5.15 0.48 -7.73
CA ILE A 145 3.82 1.01 -8.02
C ILE A 145 3.68 2.41 -7.42
N CYS A 146 3.12 3.35 -8.17
CA CYS A 146 2.77 4.67 -7.64
C CYS A 146 1.35 4.66 -7.08
N ASP A 147 1.16 5.26 -5.91
CA ASP A 147 -0.14 5.59 -5.34
C ASP A 147 -0.35 7.12 -5.41
N PRO A 148 -0.78 7.65 -6.57
CA PRO A 148 -0.92 9.08 -6.78
C PRO A 148 -2.05 9.69 -5.95
N SER A 149 -3.05 8.89 -5.56
CA SER A 149 -4.16 9.34 -4.73
C SER A 149 -3.69 9.78 -3.34
N HIS A 150 -2.84 8.99 -2.71
CA HIS A 150 -2.27 9.34 -1.40
C HIS A 150 -1.20 10.43 -1.49
N ILE A 151 -0.45 10.52 -2.59
CA ILE A 151 0.48 11.63 -2.83
C ILE A 151 -0.32 12.93 -2.97
N ALA A 152 -1.30 12.96 -3.87
CA ALA A 152 -2.10 14.14 -4.19
C ALA A 152 -2.95 14.61 -3.00
N GLY A 153 -3.77 13.72 -2.44
CA GLY A 153 -4.82 14.06 -1.50
C GLY A 153 -5.98 14.86 -2.11
N ARG A 154 -5.99 15.01 -3.45
CA ARG A 154 -7.00 15.74 -4.24
C ARG A 154 -6.99 15.24 -5.70
N ARG A 155 -8.17 15.19 -6.32
CA ARG A 155 -8.40 14.54 -7.62
C ARG A 155 -7.66 15.19 -8.78
N ASP A 156 -7.58 16.51 -8.80
CA ASP A 156 -7.01 17.30 -9.91
C ASP A 156 -5.50 17.13 -10.13
N LEU A 157 -4.79 16.52 -9.17
CA LEU A 157 -3.35 16.24 -9.28
C LEU A 157 -3.04 14.79 -9.65
N ILE A 158 -4.03 13.89 -9.65
CA ILE A 158 -3.78 12.44 -9.82
C ILE A 158 -3.20 12.15 -11.20
N PHE A 159 -3.73 12.79 -12.26
CA PHE A 159 -3.26 12.55 -13.62
C PHE A 159 -1.78 12.94 -13.78
N ASP A 160 -1.40 14.13 -13.38
CA ASP A 160 -0.02 14.63 -13.52
C ASP A 160 0.98 13.78 -12.72
N LEU A 161 0.59 13.36 -11.51
CA LEU A 161 1.41 12.48 -10.68
C LEU A 161 1.54 11.08 -11.27
N SER A 162 0.47 10.56 -11.84
CA SER A 162 0.49 9.27 -12.54
C SER A 162 1.42 9.32 -13.74
N GLN A 163 1.30 10.36 -14.57
CA GLN A 163 2.18 10.54 -15.73
C GLN A 163 3.65 10.68 -15.31
N THR A 164 3.92 11.50 -14.28
CA THR A 164 5.29 11.67 -13.76
C THR A 164 5.89 10.34 -13.31
N SER A 165 5.11 9.50 -12.61
CA SER A 165 5.60 8.19 -12.16
C SER A 165 5.90 7.25 -13.32
N LEU A 166 5.05 7.23 -14.36
CA LEU A 166 5.30 6.42 -15.56
C LEU A 166 6.52 6.90 -16.34
N ASP A 167 6.74 8.23 -16.42
CA ASP A 167 7.95 8.81 -17.02
C ASP A 167 9.22 8.46 -16.24
N LEU A 168 9.08 8.14 -14.94
CA LEU A 168 10.15 7.62 -14.08
C LEU A 168 10.26 6.09 -14.10
N ASN A 169 9.62 5.42 -15.05
CA ASN A 169 9.61 3.97 -15.26
C ASN A 169 9.03 3.16 -14.08
N TYR A 170 7.97 3.64 -13.46
CA TYR A 170 7.20 2.82 -12.52
C TYR A 170 6.40 1.75 -13.27
N ASP A 171 6.22 0.60 -12.63
CA ASP A 171 5.57 -0.58 -13.24
C ASP A 171 4.04 -0.51 -13.22
N GLY A 172 3.46 0.39 -12.40
CA GLY A 172 2.01 0.49 -12.31
C GLY A 172 1.51 1.58 -11.39
N LEU A 173 0.18 1.63 -11.27
CA LEU A 173 -0.52 2.63 -10.49
C LEU A 173 -1.51 1.96 -9.52
N MET A 174 -1.65 2.52 -8.32
CA MET A 174 -2.71 2.19 -7.36
C MET A 174 -3.56 3.45 -7.14
N ILE A 175 -4.77 3.46 -7.69
CA ILE A 175 -5.63 4.65 -7.69
C ILE A 175 -6.91 4.37 -6.90
N GLU A 176 -7.24 5.24 -5.94
CA GLU A 176 -8.53 5.19 -5.26
C GLU A 176 -9.64 5.63 -6.22
N SER A 177 -10.74 4.89 -6.25
CA SER A 177 -11.94 5.25 -7.01
C SER A 177 -13.20 4.93 -6.22
N HIS A 178 -14.27 5.72 -6.45
CA HIS A 178 -15.54 5.55 -5.78
C HIS A 178 -16.67 6.02 -6.71
N TRP A 179 -17.80 5.29 -6.74
CA TRP A 179 -18.96 5.63 -7.60
C TRP A 179 -19.62 6.96 -7.21
N ASP A 180 -19.51 7.34 -5.93
CA ASP A 180 -19.99 8.61 -5.38
C ASP A 180 -18.92 9.18 -4.43
N PRO A 181 -17.83 9.77 -4.97
CA PRO A 181 -16.65 10.10 -4.17
C PRO A 181 -16.90 11.17 -3.11
N ASP A 182 -17.86 12.09 -3.34
CA ASP A 182 -18.16 13.16 -2.38
C ASP A 182 -18.81 12.64 -1.09
N ASN A 183 -19.47 11.47 -1.17
CA ASN A 183 -20.08 10.79 -0.03
C ASN A 183 -19.26 9.57 0.45
N ALA A 184 -18.01 9.42 0.01
CA ALA A 184 -17.14 8.35 0.48
C ALA A 184 -16.88 8.46 2.00
N TRP A 185 -16.89 7.33 2.68
CA TRP A 185 -16.67 7.26 4.14
C TRP A 185 -15.26 7.70 4.57
N SER A 186 -14.34 7.75 3.63
CA SER A 186 -12.98 8.24 3.83
C SER A 186 -12.39 8.75 2.53
N ASP A 187 -11.44 9.65 2.65
CA ASP A 187 -10.64 10.17 1.53
C ASP A 187 -11.46 10.75 0.36
N ALA A 188 -12.62 11.32 0.65
CA ALA A 188 -13.57 11.88 -0.34
C ALA A 188 -12.98 12.93 -1.30
N ALA A 189 -11.84 13.54 -0.95
CA ALA A 189 -11.15 14.51 -1.80
C ALA A 189 -10.23 13.87 -2.85
N GLN A 190 -10.00 12.57 -2.75
CA GLN A 190 -9.10 11.81 -3.64
C GLN A 190 -9.82 11.26 -4.86
#